data_d924f0056930bc149470f03aa8e2bd89
#
_entry.id   d924f0056930bc149470f03aa8e2bd89
#
_cell.length_a   1.000
_cell.length_b   1.000
_cell.length_c   1.000
_cell.angle_alpha   90.00
_cell.angle_beta   90.00
_cell.angle_gamma   90.00
#
_symmetry.space_group_name_H-M   'P 1'
#
loop_
_entity.id
_entity.type
_entity.pdbx_description
1 polymer ?
#
loop_
_entity_poly.entity_id
_entity_poly.type
_entity_poly.pdbx_seq_one_letter_code
_entity_poly.pdbx_strand_id
1 'polypeptide(L)'
;MAINIYSVRDLLEEQKWQLVSTEYKNLKTPLKMICPKGHEQEQTFEKWRKYKRCEECLAGDPYKINDPVPPKGIDTYRVLALDGATGTTGYALYDNTRLIKYGTFTTKGENYIENINQVKHWVQAVMDEWEPSFIGCEHIQLQAGRSDTPQVEVYRKLACLQGVLLDKMFEEKKDNGLVYPSEWRKYCGVGGRNRAEQKRNAQLKVKTWYNIDCSEDEADAICIGKYFATNVRRNNKRNNYWGEELYD
;
A
#
# COMPACT_ATOMS: atom_id res chain seq x y z
N MET A 1 16.21 5.98 -27.65
CA MET A 1 15.89 7.31 -28.21
C MET A 1 16.23 8.37 -27.16
N ALA A 2 16.90 9.45 -27.58
CA ALA A 2 17.12 10.58 -26.67
C ALA A 2 15.77 11.31 -26.47
N ILE A 3 15.41 11.57 -25.21
CA ILE A 3 14.19 12.31 -24.87
C ILE A 3 14.46 13.78 -25.23
N ASN A 4 13.60 14.39 -26.02
CA ASN A 4 13.64 15.81 -26.39
C ASN A 4 12.38 16.53 -25.84
N ILE A 5 12.30 17.86 -26.04
CA ILE A 5 11.19 18.65 -25.51
C ILE A 5 9.82 18.24 -26.06
N TYR A 6 9.76 17.76 -27.29
CA TYR A 6 8.52 17.29 -27.90
C TYR A 6 8.04 16.00 -27.24
N SER A 7 8.96 15.03 -27.02
CA SER A 7 8.65 13.80 -26.29
C SER A 7 8.22 14.08 -24.84
N VAL A 8 8.81 15.10 -24.19
CA VAL A 8 8.40 15.55 -22.86
C VAL A 8 6.97 16.11 -22.88
N ARG A 9 6.67 16.94 -23.89
CA ARG A 9 5.32 17.51 -24.06
C ARG A 9 4.29 16.42 -24.27
N ASP A 10 4.51 15.48 -25.18
CA ASP A 10 3.58 14.41 -25.48
C ASP A 10 3.26 13.58 -24.22
N LEU A 11 4.29 13.22 -23.45
CA LEU A 11 4.12 12.46 -22.19
C LEU A 11 3.37 13.23 -21.10
N LEU A 12 3.54 14.56 -21.04
CA LEU A 12 2.79 15.42 -20.14
C LEU A 12 1.32 15.52 -20.56
N GLU A 13 1.06 15.72 -21.86
CA GLU A 13 -0.28 15.85 -22.44
C GLU A 13 -1.11 14.55 -22.29
N GLU A 14 -0.48 13.38 -22.42
CA GLU A 14 -1.12 12.09 -22.12
C GLU A 14 -1.70 12.03 -20.70
N GLN A 15 -1.07 12.72 -19.76
CA GLN A 15 -1.51 12.83 -18.36
C GLN A 15 -2.29 14.13 -18.08
N LYS A 16 -2.72 14.84 -19.13
CA LYS A 16 -3.45 16.11 -19.07
C LYS A 16 -2.69 17.25 -18.37
N TRP A 17 -1.36 17.17 -18.38
CA TRP A 17 -0.49 18.25 -17.96
C TRP A 17 -0.10 19.10 -19.15
N GLN A 18 0.16 20.39 -18.92
CA GLN A 18 0.63 21.30 -19.95
C GLN A 18 2.09 21.70 -19.69
N LEU A 19 2.94 21.57 -20.70
CA LEU A 19 4.33 22.06 -20.64
C LEU A 19 4.35 23.55 -21.01
N VAL A 20 4.88 24.38 -20.10
CA VAL A 20 5.07 25.84 -20.30
C VAL A 20 6.47 26.13 -20.80
N SER A 21 7.48 25.41 -20.29
CA SER A 21 8.87 25.58 -20.72
C SER A 21 9.06 25.31 -22.22
N THR A 22 9.90 26.10 -22.86
CA THR A 22 10.26 25.99 -24.28
C THR A 22 11.60 25.28 -24.51
N GLU A 23 12.40 25.08 -23.45
CA GLU A 23 13.71 24.44 -23.50
C GLU A 23 13.76 23.21 -22.59
N TYR A 24 14.45 22.17 -23.03
CA TYR A 24 14.75 20.96 -22.29
C TYR A 24 16.17 20.48 -22.62
N LYS A 25 17.02 20.34 -21.60
CA LYS A 25 18.41 19.88 -21.78
C LYS A 25 18.61 18.42 -21.36
N ASN A 26 18.04 18.03 -20.23
CA ASN A 26 18.14 16.67 -19.69
C ASN A 26 17.06 16.43 -18.62
N LEU A 27 17.00 15.21 -18.08
CA LEU A 27 16.01 14.79 -17.08
C LEU A 27 15.99 15.64 -15.81
N LYS A 28 17.09 16.29 -15.46
CA LYS A 28 17.25 17.14 -14.27
C LYS A 28 17.01 18.62 -14.56
N THR A 29 16.71 19.00 -15.79
CA THR A 29 16.34 20.38 -16.13
C THR A 29 15.00 20.71 -15.49
N PRO A 30 14.92 21.78 -14.66
CA PRO A 30 13.64 22.27 -14.14
C PRO A 30 12.74 22.71 -15.30
N LEU A 31 11.50 22.29 -15.28
CA LEU A 31 10.49 22.64 -16.27
C LEU A 31 9.30 23.27 -15.58
N LYS A 32 8.81 24.37 -16.15
CA LYS A 32 7.51 24.94 -15.78
C LYS A 32 6.41 24.17 -16.47
N MET A 33 5.43 23.73 -15.70
CA MET A 33 4.30 22.94 -16.18
C MET A 33 3.03 23.27 -15.38
N ILE A 34 1.88 23.03 -15.99
CA ILE A 34 0.57 23.23 -15.37
C ILE A 34 -0.09 21.87 -15.19
N CYS A 35 -0.56 21.58 -13.98
CA CYS A 35 -1.27 20.33 -13.67
C CYS A 35 -2.71 20.34 -14.21
N PRO A 36 -3.41 19.19 -14.26
CA PRO A 36 -4.80 19.11 -14.70
C PRO A 36 -5.80 19.97 -13.91
N LYS A 37 -5.43 20.42 -12.70
CA LYS A 37 -6.24 21.33 -11.86
C LYS A 37 -5.86 22.81 -12.03
N GLY A 38 -4.93 23.14 -12.95
CA GLY A 38 -4.53 24.50 -13.26
C GLY A 38 -3.42 25.08 -12.40
N HIS A 39 -2.79 24.33 -11.50
CA HIS A 39 -1.68 24.83 -10.69
C HIS A 39 -0.39 24.85 -11.51
N GLU A 40 0.28 26.02 -11.52
CA GLU A 40 1.62 26.17 -12.10
C GLU A 40 2.66 25.68 -11.11
N GLN A 41 3.65 24.95 -11.61
CA GLN A 41 4.77 24.51 -10.79
C GLN A 41 6.04 24.34 -11.62
N GLU A 42 7.17 24.35 -10.94
CA GLU A 42 8.46 24.08 -11.51
C GLU A 42 9.07 22.82 -10.88
N GLN A 43 9.31 21.80 -11.69
CA GLN A 43 9.95 20.57 -11.25
C GLN A 43 10.74 19.91 -12.39
N THR A 44 11.68 19.03 -12.06
CA THR A 44 12.42 18.29 -13.07
C THR A 44 11.53 17.23 -13.73
N PHE A 45 11.80 16.94 -15.00
CA PHE A 45 11.06 15.88 -15.71
C PHE A 45 11.27 14.49 -15.07
N GLU A 46 12.45 14.25 -14.47
CA GLU A 46 12.75 13.05 -13.70
C GLU A 46 11.79 12.89 -12.52
N LYS A 47 11.58 13.95 -11.72
CA LYS A 47 10.66 13.97 -10.58
C LYS A 47 9.21 13.77 -11.05
N TRP A 48 8.79 14.53 -12.08
CA TRP A 48 7.45 14.39 -12.62
C TRP A 48 7.18 12.99 -13.17
N ARG A 49 8.10 12.41 -13.93
CA ARG A 49 7.97 11.05 -14.50
C ARG A 49 7.82 9.99 -13.43
N LYS A 50 8.53 10.17 -12.29
CA LYS A 50 8.46 9.25 -11.15
C LYS A 50 7.12 9.36 -10.42
N TYR A 51 6.64 10.57 -10.15
CA TYR A 51 5.53 10.79 -9.23
C TYR A 51 4.24 11.29 -9.91
N LYS A 52 4.31 11.90 -11.10
CA LYS A 52 3.18 12.45 -11.89
C LYS A 52 2.22 13.32 -11.08
N ARG A 53 2.72 14.08 -10.12
CA ARG A 53 1.90 14.83 -9.16
C ARG A 53 2.31 16.30 -9.02
N CYS A 54 1.34 17.10 -8.62
CA CYS A 54 1.49 18.52 -8.34
C CYS A 54 1.62 18.75 -6.84
N GLU A 55 2.59 19.56 -6.42
CA GLU A 55 2.82 19.83 -4.99
C GLU A 55 1.66 20.60 -4.35
N GLU A 56 1.02 21.53 -5.07
CA GLU A 56 -0.15 22.25 -4.56
C GLU A 56 -1.37 21.34 -4.44
N CYS A 57 -1.59 20.45 -5.44
CA CYS A 57 -2.62 19.42 -5.31
C CYS A 57 -2.37 18.53 -4.10
N LEU A 58 -1.11 18.19 -3.87
CA LEU A 58 -0.71 17.35 -2.74
C LEU A 58 -0.84 18.08 -1.40
N ALA A 59 -0.54 19.39 -1.36
CA ALA A 59 -0.69 20.19 -0.13
C ALA A 59 -2.15 20.25 0.35
N GLY A 60 -3.10 20.23 -0.60
CA GLY A 60 -4.54 20.14 -0.31
C GLY A 60 -5.08 18.72 -0.22
N ASP A 61 -4.25 17.69 -0.37
CA ASP A 61 -4.68 16.29 -0.32
C ASP A 61 -4.89 15.86 1.14
N PRO A 62 -6.11 15.46 1.52
CA PRO A 62 -6.41 14.98 2.87
C PRO A 62 -5.66 13.68 3.21
N TYR A 63 -5.12 12.99 2.21
CA TYR A 63 -4.36 11.74 2.36
C TYR A 63 -2.84 11.93 2.38
N LYS A 64 -2.35 13.18 2.34
CA LYS A 64 -0.92 13.46 2.44
C LYS A 64 -0.33 12.83 3.70
N ILE A 65 0.68 12.00 3.51
CA ILE A 65 1.42 11.40 4.61
C ILE A 65 2.39 12.45 5.18
N ASN A 66 2.08 12.97 6.37
CA ASN A 66 2.93 13.93 7.09
C ASN A 66 3.87 13.25 8.10
N ASP A 67 3.88 11.93 8.12
CA ASP A 67 4.60 11.12 9.10
C ASP A 67 5.79 10.43 8.43
N PRO A 68 7.00 11.02 8.52
CA PRO A 68 8.16 10.57 7.78
C PRO A 68 8.63 9.19 8.25
N VAL A 69 9.17 8.45 7.31
CA VAL A 69 9.92 7.21 7.59
C VAL A 69 11.38 7.40 7.19
N PRO A 70 12.31 6.61 7.75
CA PRO A 70 13.71 6.70 7.33
C PRO A 70 13.85 6.53 5.82
N PRO A 71 14.78 7.25 5.17
CA PRO A 71 15.06 7.05 3.75
C PRO A 71 15.36 5.58 3.45
N LYS A 72 14.84 5.09 2.33
CA LYS A 72 15.08 3.71 1.91
C LYS A 72 16.51 3.55 1.45
N GLY A 73 17.28 2.69 2.11
CA GLY A 73 18.64 2.34 1.69
C GLY A 73 18.66 1.54 0.37
N ILE A 74 19.80 1.55 -0.33
CA ILE A 74 19.98 0.89 -1.64
C ILE A 74 19.65 -0.61 -1.55
N ASP A 75 20.12 -1.29 -0.48
CA ASP A 75 19.90 -2.73 -0.27
C ASP A 75 18.68 -3.03 0.63
N THR A 76 17.81 -2.04 0.83
CA THR A 76 16.64 -2.20 1.69
C THR A 76 15.46 -2.73 0.88
N TYR A 77 14.95 -3.89 1.28
CA TYR A 77 13.67 -4.41 0.79
C TYR A 77 12.57 -4.00 1.77
N ARG A 78 11.79 -3.01 1.37
CA ARG A 78 10.73 -2.41 2.20
C ARG A 78 9.41 -3.12 1.95
N VAL A 79 8.81 -3.65 3.00
CA VAL A 79 7.53 -4.37 2.97
C VAL A 79 6.47 -3.56 3.70
N LEU A 80 5.38 -3.23 3.00
CA LEU A 80 4.15 -2.71 3.59
C LEU A 80 3.17 -3.86 3.76
N ALA A 81 2.65 -4.05 4.95
CA ALA A 81 1.58 -5.01 5.24
C ALA A 81 0.29 -4.29 5.60
N LEU A 82 -0.83 -4.82 5.13
CA LEU A 82 -2.16 -4.26 5.34
C LEU A 82 -3.08 -5.35 5.92
N ASP A 83 -3.68 -5.06 7.08
CA ASP A 83 -4.89 -5.73 7.56
C ASP A 83 -6.09 -4.90 7.08
N GLY A 84 -6.57 -5.21 5.88
CA GLY A 84 -7.50 -4.37 5.13
C GLY A 84 -8.94 -4.46 5.63
N ALA A 85 -9.52 -3.34 6.04
CA ALA A 85 -10.93 -3.20 6.32
C ALA A 85 -11.48 -1.88 5.77
N THR A 86 -12.79 -1.82 5.51
CA THR A 86 -13.42 -0.61 4.94
C THR A 86 -13.63 0.50 5.97
N GLY A 87 -13.50 0.22 7.26
CA GLY A 87 -13.60 1.20 8.34
C GLY A 87 -12.23 1.62 8.85
N THR A 88 -11.47 0.66 9.36
CA THR A 88 -10.12 0.88 9.90
C THR A 88 -9.19 -0.17 9.33
N THR A 89 -8.18 0.27 8.59
CA THR A 89 -7.13 -0.59 8.03
C THR A 89 -5.90 -0.51 8.92
N GLY A 90 -5.46 -1.64 9.46
CA GLY A 90 -4.17 -1.76 10.12
C GLY A 90 -3.03 -1.78 9.11
N TYR A 91 -1.88 -1.19 9.46
CA TYR A 91 -0.69 -1.24 8.61
C TYR A 91 0.59 -1.45 9.41
N ALA A 92 1.57 -2.10 8.79
CA ALA A 92 2.93 -2.21 9.32
C ALA A 92 3.95 -2.11 8.19
N LEU A 93 5.04 -1.38 8.44
CA LEU A 93 6.13 -1.14 7.49
C LEU A 93 7.41 -1.76 8.03
N TYR A 94 8.07 -2.56 7.21
CA TYR A 94 9.32 -3.23 7.54
C TYR A 94 10.42 -2.83 6.57
N ASP A 95 11.61 -2.56 7.10
CA ASP A 95 12.85 -2.54 6.31
C ASP A 95 13.57 -3.86 6.55
N ASN A 96 13.60 -4.69 5.51
CA ASN A 96 14.02 -6.08 5.62
C ASN A 96 13.16 -6.84 6.65
N THR A 97 13.69 -7.17 7.82
CA THR A 97 12.95 -7.83 8.92
C THR A 97 12.70 -6.91 10.12
N ARG A 98 13.13 -5.65 10.04
CA ARG A 98 13.00 -4.67 11.12
C ARG A 98 11.69 -3.89 10.95
N LEU A 99 10.82 -3.94 11.93
CA LEU A 99 9.64 -3.07 12.01
C LEU A 99 10.10 -1.62 12.16
N ILE A 100 9.68 -0.74 11.24
CA ILE A 100 10.03 0.69 11.27
C ILE A 100 8.83 1.59 11.55
N LYS A 101 7.62 1.12 11.20
CA LYS A 101 6.39 1.87 11.45
C LYS A 101 5.18 0.94 11.50
N TYR A 102 4.17 1.33 12.26
CA TYR A 102 2.87 0.67 12.30
C TYR A 102 1.79 1.68 12.72
N GLY A 103 0.54 1.33 12.53
CA GLY A 103 -0.60 2.14 12.92
C GLY A 103 -1.88 1.70 12.25
N THR A 104 -2.88 2.58 12.29
CA THR A 104 -4.15 2.41 11.61
C THR A 104 -4.49 3.60 10.73
N PHE A 105 -5.21 3.36 9.65
CA PHE A 105 -5.89 4.36 8.84
C PHE A 105 -7.39 4.18 8.99
N THR A 106 -8.08 5.20 9.49
CA THR A 106 -9.55 5.17 9.69
C THR A 106 -10.24 6.05 8.65
N THR A 107 -11.20 5.47 7.96
CA THR A 107 -12.02 6.16 6.96
C THR A 107 -13.15 6.95 7.61
N LYS A 108 -13.66 7.96 6.90
CA LYS A 108 -14.74 8.86 7.34
C LYS A 108 -15.83 9.04 6.28
N GLY A 109 -15.94 8.11 5.33
CA GLY A 109 -16.97 8.15 4.30
C GLY A 109 -18.35 7.74 4.84
N GLU A 110 -19.40 8.22 4.20
CA GLU A 110 -20.78 7.92 4.57
C GLU A 110 -21.20 6.49 4.22
N ASN A 111 -20.48 5.87 3.30
CA ASN A 111 -20.75 4.50 2.84
C ASN A 111 -19.46 3.73 2.53
N TYR A 112 -19.58 2.42 2.34
CA TYR A 112 -18.42 1.56 2.14
C TYR A 112 -17.66 1.84 0.84
N ILE A 113 -18.31 2.36 -0.20
CA ILE A 113 -17.66 2.71 -1.49
C ILE A 113 -16.75 3.92 -1.32
N GLU A 114 -17.23 4.94 -0.62
CA GLU A 114 -16.40 6.10 -0.26
C GLU A 114 -15.22 5.69 0.62
N ASN A 115 -15.46 4.80 1.58
CA ASN A 115 -14.41 4.27 2.44
C ASN A 115 -13.34 3.51 1.63
N ILE A 116 -13.73 2.65 0.69
CA ILE A 116 -12.81 1.96 -0.21
C ILE A 116 -11.98 2.98 -1.01
N ASN A 117 -12.63 4.02 -1.55
CA ASN A 117 -11.94 5.06 -2.28
C ASN A 117 -10.93 5.83 -1.39
N GLN A 118 -11.28 6.11 -0.14
CA GLN A 118 -10.36 6.72 0.83
C GLN A 118 -9.16 5.81 1.12
N VAL A 119 -9.37 4.51 1.32
CA VAL A 119 -8.25 3.55 1.50
C VAL A 119 -7.37 3.51 0.24
N LYS A 120 -7.95 3.47 -0.96
CA LYS A 120 -7.20 3.51 -2.23
C LYS A 120 -6.29 4.74 -2.32
N HIS A 121 -6.80 5.92 -2.02
CA HIS A 121 -6.02 7.16 -2.06
C HIS A 121 -4.94 7.20 -0.99
N TRP A 122 -5.25 6.74 0.23
CA TRP A 122 -4.27 6.66 1.29
C TRP A 122 -3.13 5.67 0.95
N VAL A 123 -3.45 4.49 0.41
CA VAL A 123 -2.45 3.51 -0.03
C VAL A 123 -1.57 4.10 -1.14
N GLN A 124 -2.14 4.88 -2.07
CA GLN A 124 -1.35 5.60 -3.07
C GLN A 124 -0.36 6.56 -2.41
N ALA A 125 -0.82 7.38 -1.48
CA ALA A 125 0.04 8.33 -0.77
C ALA A 125 1.16 7.61 0.01
N VAL A 126 0.84 6.47 0.63
CA VAL A 126 1.83 5.60 1.31
C VAL A 126 2.85 5.03 0.32
N MET A 127 2.41 4.55 -0.85
CA MET A 127 3.32 4.04 -1.88
C MET A 127 4.28 5.12 -2.38
N ASP A 128 3.78 6.33 -2.54
CA ASP A 128 4.56 7.46 -3.01
C ASP A 128 5.59 7.95 -1.97
N GLU A 129 5.19 8.01 -0.70
CA GLU A 129 6.01 8.59 0.35
C GLU A 129 6.97 7.57 0.99
N TRP A 130 6.49 6.35 1.21
CA TRP A 130 7.29 5.33 1.89
C TRP A 130 8.00 4.36 0.94
N GLU A 131 7.71 4.39 -0.35
CA GLU A 131 8.37 3.63 -1.41
C GLU A 131 8.50 2.11 -1.10
N PRO A 132 7.42 1.39 -0.74
CA PRO A 132 7.52 -0.04 -0.48
C PRO A 132 7.97 -0.79 -1.73
N SER A 133 8.82 -1.80 -1.54
CA SER A 133 9.22 -2.75 -2.59
C SER A 133 8.17 -3.83 -2.79
N PHE A 134 7.45 -4.17 -1.71
CA PHE A 134 6.42 -5.19 -1.67
C PHE A 134 5.25 -4.75 -0.81
N ILE A 135 4.03 -5.10 -1.22
CA ILE A 135 2.81 -4.84 -0.46
C ILE A 135 2.09 -6.17 -0.23
N GLY A 136 1.88 -6.52 1.04
CA GLY A 136 1.18 -7.73 1.44
C GLY A 136 -0.14 -7.44 2.14
N CYS A 137 -1.17 -8.25 1.84
CA CYS A 137 -2.48 -8.14 2.48
C CYS A 137 -2.93 -9.49 3.04
N GLU A 138 -3.81 -9.46 4.06
CA GLU A 138 -4.53 -10.67 4.45
C GLU A 138 -5.52 -11.05 3.34
N HIS A 139 -5.55 -12.34 2.98
CA HIS A 139 -6.52 -12.88 2.04
C HIS A 139 -7.86 -13.01 2.73
N ILE A 140 -8.90 -12.41 2.13
CA ILE A 140 -10.27 -12.53 2.63
C ILE A 140 -10.82 -13.92 2.40
N GLN A 141 -11.56 -14.42 3.38
CA GLN A 141 -12.21 -15.73 3.30
C GLN A 141 -13.68 -15.64 3.71
N LEU A 142 -14.56 -16.24 2.91
CA LEU A 142 -15.91 -16.52 3.37
C LEU A 142 -15.85 -17.70 4.33
N GLN A 143 -16.26 -17.52 5.58
CA GLN A 143 -16.28 -18.61 6.55
C GLN A 143 -17.37 -19.61 6.20
N ALA A 144 -17.00 -20.85 5.90
CA ALA A 144 -17.94 -21.93 5.62
C ALA A 144 -18.88 -22.17 6.81
N GLY A 145 -20.15 -22.41 6.54
CA GLY A 145 -21.16 -22.72 7.54
C GLY A 145 -21.85 -21.52 8.19
N ARG A 146 -21.51 -20.29 7.80
CA ARG A 146 -22.20 -19.09 8.23
C ARG A 146 -22.80 -18.39 7.01
N SER A 147 -24.03 -18.75 6.70
CA SER A 147 -24.81 -18.19 5.59
C SER A 147 -25.71 -17.02 6.03
N ASP A 148 -25.45 -16.42 7.19
CA ASP A 148 -26.21 -15.28 7.65
C ASP A 148 -25.87 -14.05 6.80
N THR A 149 -26.89 -13.32 6.41
CA THR A 149 -26.83 -12.13 5.56
C THR A 149 -25.76 -11.11 5.98
N PRO A 150 -25.54 -10.81 7.29
CA PRO A 150 -24.52 -9.87 7.72
C PRO A 150 -23.08 -10.27 7.34
N GLN A 151 -22.75 -11.56 7.37
CA GLN A 151 -21.40 -12.02 7.06
C GLN A 151 -21.09 -12.01 5.57
N VAL A 152 -22.07 -12.35 4.74
CA VAL A 152 -21.97 -12.24 3.29
C VAL A 152 -21.76 -10.77 2.88
N GLU A 153 -22.48 -9.86 3.54
CA GLU A 153 -22.32 -8.41 3.28
C GLU A 153 -20.93 -7.91 3.67
N VAL A 154 -20.39 -8.32 4.81
CA VAL A 154 -19.01 -7.98 5.22
C VAL A 154 -18.00 -8.55 4.24
N TYR A 155 -18.13 -9.82 3.86
CA TYR A 155 -17.26 -10.45 2.87
C TYR A 155 -17.28 -9.69 1.54
N ARG A 156 -18.47 -9.34 1.04
CA ARG A 156 -18.60 -8.58 -0.20
C ARG A 156 -17.85 -7.23 -0.16
N LYS A 157 -17.99 -6.49 0.93
CA LYS A 157 -17.29 -5.21 1.10
C LYS A 157 -15.78 -5.39 1.14
N LEU A 158 -15.29 -6.40 1.84
CA LEU A 158 -13.87 -6.73 1.90
C LEU A 158 -13.33 -7.22 0.55
N ALA A 159 -14.13 -8.00 -0.21
CA ALA A 159 -13.77 -8.44 -1.56
C ALA A 159 -13.59 -7.26 -2.53
N CYS A 160 -14.52 -6.29 -2.48
CA CYS A 160 -14.39 -5.07 -3.26
C CYS A 160 -13.12 -4.28 -2.89
N LEU A 161 -12.83 -4.13 -1.60
CA LEU A 161 -11.62 -3.46 -1.14
C LEU A 161 -10.36 -4.19 -1.62
N GLN A 162 -10.30 -5.51 -1.44
CA GLN A 162 -9.14 -6.30 -1.87
C GLN A 162 -8.91 -6.18 -3.38
N GLY A 163 -9.98 -6.26 -4.20
CA GLY A 163 -9.89 -6.07 -5.65
C GLY A 163 -9.31 -4.70 -6.04
N VAL A 164 -9.79 -3.64 -5.40
CA VAL A 164 -9.28 -2.27 -5.64
C VAL A 164 -7.82 -2.11 -5.22
N LEU A 165 -7.40 -2.74 -4.13
CA LEU A 165 -6.00 -2.68 -3.68
C LEU A 165 -5.08 -3.45 -4.63
N LEU A 166 -5.50 -4.62 -5.09
CA LEU A 166 -4.74 -5.43 -6.05
C LEU A 166 -4.57 -4.72 -7.39
N ASP A 167 -5.65 -4.16 -7.92
CA ASP A 167 -5.63 -3.35 -9.14
C ASP A 167 -4.64 -2.19 -9.01
N LYS A 168 -4.68 -1.49 -7.88
CA LYS A 168 -3.76 -0.37 -7.60
C LYS A 168 -2.30 -0.80 -7.51
N MET A 169 -2.01 -1.92 -6.86
CA MET A 169 -0.65 -2.48 -6.78
C MET A 169 -0.14 -2.89 -8.17
N PHE A 170 -1.02 -3.42 -9.01
CA PHE A 170 -0.70 -3.80 -10.38
C PHE A 170 -0.41 -2.56 -11.26
N GLU A 171 -1.24 -1.51 -11.19
CA GLU A 171 -0.99 -0.25 -11.89
C GLU A 171 0.39 0.34 -11.55
N GLU A 172 0.76 0.32 -10.28
CA GLU A 172 2.04 0.85 -9.77
C GLU A 172 3.22 -0.12 -9.94
N LYS A 173 3.00 -1.28 -10.56
CA LYS A 173 4.01 -2.33 -10.78
C LYS A 173 4.74 -2.72 -9.49
N LYS A 174 4.00 -2.82 -8.39
CA LYS A 174 4.54 -3.24 -7.10
C LYS A 174 4.46 -4.76 -6.97
N ASP A 175 5.55 -5.36 -6.46
CA ASP A 175 5.48 -6.73 -5.98
C ASP A 175 4.44 -6.80 -4.87
N ASN A 176 3.57 -7.80 -4.91
CA ASN A 176 2.48 -7.92 -3.95
C ASN A 176 2.15 -9.38 -3.64
N GLY A 177 1.36 -9.60 -2.58
CA GLY A 177 0.92 -10.93 -2.22
C GLY A 177 -0.21 -10.93 -1.21
N LEU A 178 -0.95 -12.03 -1.20
CA LEU A 178 -1.98 -12.33 -0.22
C LEU A 178 -1.52 -13.46 0.68
N VAL A 179 -1.89 -13.40 1.95
CA VAL A 179 -1.62 -14.47 2.92
C VAL A 179 -2.90 -14.88 3.64
N TYR A 180 -3.15 -16.17 3.74
CA TYR A 180 -4.30 -16.66 4.51
C TYR A 180 -4.12 -16.41 6.01
N PRO A 181 -5.20 -16.08 6.74
CA PRO A 181 -5.17 -15.91 8.20
C PRO A 181 -4.52 -17.08 8.94
N SER A 182 -4.78 -18.32 8.49
CA SER A 182 -4.20 -19.52 9.07
C SER A 182 -2.67 -19.60 8.90
N GLU A 183 -2.14 -19.09 7.81
CA GLU A 183 -0.70 -19.17 7.49
C GLU A 183 0.10 -18.20 8.35
N TRP A 184 -0.25 -16.90 8.34
CA TRP A 184 0.50 -15.93 9.14
C TRP A 184 0.32 -16.16 10.65
N ARG A 185 -0.87 -16.59 11.10
CA ARG A 185 -1.10 -16.96 12.50
C ARG A 185 -0.22 -18.14 12.92
N LYS A 186 -0.16 -19.19 12.11
CA LYS A 186 0.73 -20.33 12.35
C LYS A 186 2.19 -19.89 12.39
N TYR A 187 2.64 -19.07 11.43
CA TYR A 187 4.00 -18.56 11.37
C TYR A 187 4.36 -17.73 12.61
N CYS A 188 3.48 -16.87 13.07
CA CYS A 188 3.67 -16.01 14.23
C CYS A 188 3.42 -16.73 15.57
N GLY A 189 2.95 -17.97 15.55
CA GLY A 189 2.55 -18.70 16.76
C GLY A 189 1.35 -18.05 17.46
N VAL A 190 0.44 -17.45 16.70
CA VAL A 190 -0.81 -16.87 17.16
C VAL A 190 -1.88 -17.96 17.16
N GLY A 191 -2.07 -18.61 18.31
CA GLY A 191 -3.15 -19.58 18.55
C GLY A 191 -4.36 -18.94 19.22
N GLY A 192 -5.43 -19.73 19.40
CA GLY A 192 -6.65 -19.31 20.13
C GLY A 192 -7.86 -20.11 19.71
N ARG A 193 -8.75 -20.40 20.67
CA ARG A 193 -9.98 -21.18 20.45
C ARG A 193 -11.07 -20.38 19.71
N ASN A 194 -10.98 -19.06 19.79
CA ASN A 194 -11.91 -18.14 19.17
C ASN A 194 -11.19 -16.86 18.71
N ARG A 195 -11.88 -16.01 17.94
CA ARG A 195 -11.33 -14.79 17.38
C ARG A 195 -10.79 -13.82 18.45
N ALA A 196 -11.49 -13.64 19.56
CA ALA A 196 -11.07 -12.72 20.62
C ALA A 196 -9.76 -13.17 21.27
N GLU A 197 -9.60 -14.48 21.49
CA GLU A 197 -8.36 -15.06 22.01
C GLU A 197 -7.20 -14.91 21.00
N GLN A 198 -7.46 -15.16 19.72
CA GLN A 198 -6.46 -14.99 18.66
C GLN A 198 -5.97 -13.55 18.58
N LYS A 199 -6.87 -12.57 18.63
CA LYS A 199 -6.50 -11.13 18.62
C LYS A 199 -5.66 -10.76 19.83
N ARG A 200 -6.06 -11.17 21.03
CA ARG A 200 -5.28 -10.96 22.26
C ARG A 200 -3.88 -11.61 22.15
N ASN A 201 -3.81 -12.81 21.60
CA ASN A 201 -2.54 -13.51 21.43
C ASN A 201 -1.64 -12.84 20.38
N ALA A 202 -2.19 -12.23 19.32
CA ALA A 202 -1.43 -11.40 18.40
C ALA A 202 -0.81 -10.19 19.11
N GLN A 203 -1.59 -9.46 19.91
CA GLN A 203 -1.08 -8.34 20.72
C GLN A 203 0.03 -8.77 21.70
N LEU A 204 -0.13 -9.90 22.37
CA LEU A 204 0.90 -10.46 23.27
C LEU A 204 2.19 -10.83 22.53
N LYS A 205 2.08 -11.37 21.29
CA LYS A 205 3.26 -11.64 20.46
C LYS A 205 3.99 -10.37 20.07
N VAL A 206 3.27 -9.34 19.63
CA VAL A 206 3.85 -8.03 19.31
C VAL A 206 4.53 -7.42 20.54
N LYS A 207 3.88 -7.46 21.70
CA LYS A 207 4.48 -7.01 22.95
C LYS A 207 5.76 -7.74 23.28
N THR A 208 5.79 -9.08 23.08
CA THR A 208 6.98 -9.90 23.32
C THR A 208 8.13 -9.57 22.36
N TRP A 209 7.84 -9.32 21.08
CA TRP A 209 8.89 -9.09 20.07
C TRP A 209 9.45 -7.68 20.07
N TYR A 210 8.60 -6.69 20.31
CA TYR A 210 8.93 -5.28 20.09
C TYR A 210 8.76 -4.39 21.32
N ASN A 211 8.22 -4.93 22.42
CA ASN A 211 7.82 -4.17 23.61
C ASN A 211 6.81 -3.05 23.32
N ILE A 212 5.89 -3.29 22.39
CA ILE A 212 4.87 -2.35 21.93
C ILE A 212 3.51 -2.78 22.48
N ASP A 213 2.74 -1.81 23.00
CA ASP A 213 1.30 -1.93 23.24
C ASP A 213 0.57 -1.37 22.02
N CYS A 214 -0.30 -2.16 21.41
CA CYS A 214 -0.98 -1.80 20.15
C CYS A 214 -2.43 -2.30 20.12
N SER A 215 -3.23 -1.72 19.24
CA SER A 215 -4.58 -2.19 18.94
C SER A 215 -4.58 -3.58 18.28
N GLU A 216 -5.75 -4.17 18.15
CA GLU A 216 -5.93 -5.47 17.48
C GLU A 216 -5.53 -5.40 16.01
N ASP A 217 -5.97 -4.38 15.29
CA ASP A 217 -5.71 -4.19 13.86
C ASP A 217 -4.22 -3.89 13.59
N GLU A 218 -3.57 -3.13 14.48
CA GLU A 218 -2.11 -2.93 14.43
C GLU A 218 -1.35 -4.24 14.67
N ALA A 219 -1.79 -5.04 15.64
CA ALA A 219 -1.15 -6.32 15.95
C ALA A 219 -1.25 -7.31 14.77
N ASP A 220 -2.43 -7.41 14.16
CA ASP A 220 -2.64 -8.27 12.98
C ASP A 220 -1.76 -7.79 11.82
N ALA A 221 -1.73 -6.47 11.52
CA ALA A 221 -0.87 -5.91 10.47
C ALA A 221 0.63 -6.13 10.74
N ILE A 222 1.09 -5.99 11.99
CA ILE A 222 2.48 -6.28 12.38
C ILE A 222 2.81 -7.76 12.16
N CYS A 223 1.91 -8.68 12.52
CA CYS A 223 2.10 -10.12 12.31
C CYS A 223 2.14 -10.47 10.81
N ILE A 224 1.22 -9.93 10.01
CA ILE A 224 1.19 -10.08 8.55
C ILE A 224 2.51 -9.56 7.95
N GLY A 225 2.94 -8.37 8.38
CA GLY A 225 4.19 -7.77 7.93
C GLY A 225 5.42 -8.60 8.28
N LYS A 226 5.48 -9.16 9.49
CA LYS A 226 6.55 -10.08 9.89
C LYS A 226 6.60 -11.33 9.04
N TYR A 227 5.44 -11.90 8.70
CA TYR A 227 5.34 -13.02 7.78
C TYR A 227 5.96 -12.69 6.43
N PHE A 228 5.52 -11.61 5.77
CA PHE A 228 6.02 -11.23 4.46
C PHE A 228 7.49 -10.81 4.50
N ALA A 229 7.88 -9.95 5.43
CA ALA A 229 9.26 -9.47 5.55
C ALA A 229 10.30 -10.60 5.71
N THR A 230 9.88 -11.74 6.26
CA THR A 230 10.76 -12.92 6.42
C THR A 230 10.71 -13.86 5.21
N ASN A 231 9.51 -14.05 4.62
CA ASN A 231 9.31 -15.10 3.60
C ASN A 231 9.53 -14.60 2.17
N VAL A 232 9.17 -13.35 1.83
CA VAL A 232 9.35 -12.81 0.47
C VAL A 232 10.83 -12.75 0.08
N ARG A 233 11.73 -12.38 0.99
CA ARG A 233 13.17 -12.38 0.72
C ARG A 233 13.73 -13.76 0.40
N ARG A 234 13.18 -14.81 1.00
CA ARG A 234 13.62 -16.19 0.74
C ARG A 234 13.20 -16.67 -0.65
N ASN A 235 12.12 -16.08 -1.19
CA ASN A 235 11.49 -16.49 -2.45
C ASN A 235 11.85 -15.60 -3.64
N ASN A 236 12.66 -14.55 -3.49
CA ASN A 236 13.12 -13.71 -4.62
C ASN A 236 13.90 -14.46 -5.72
N LYS A 237 14.10 -15.76 -5.57
CA LYS A 237 14.54 -16.68 -6.63
C LYS A 237 13.41 -17.46 -7.29
N ARG A 238 12.16 -17.33 -6.81
CA ARG A 238 11.00 -18.04 -7.32
C ARG A 238 9.75 -17.16 -7.17
N ASN A 239 9.28 -16.68 -8.32
CA ASN A 239 7.89 -16.47 -8.68
C ASN A 239 7.10 -15.32 -8.06
N ASN A 240 6.51 -14.57 -8.97
CA ASN A 240 5.19 -14.00 -8.85
C ASN A 240 4.29 -14.89 -7.97
N TYR A 241 3.82 -14.38 -6.85
CA TYR A 241 2.91 -15.07 -5.91
C TYR A 241 1.53 -15.37 -6.54
N TRP A 242 1.32 -14.98 -7.78
CA TRP A 242 0.20 -15.32 -8.65
C TRP A 242 0.51 -16.54 -9.52
N GLY A 243 1.31 -17.48 -9.00
CA GLY A 243 1.61 -18.73 -9.67
C GLY A 243 0.34 -19.56 -9.88
N GLU A 244 0.04 -19.80 -11.13
CA GLU A 244 -0.63 -20.94 -11.76
C GLU A 244 -1.94 -21.51 -11.18
N GLU A 245 -2.33 -21.26 -9.93
CA GLU A 245 -3.53 -21.85 -9.32
C GLU A 245 -4.85 -21.09 -9.60
N LEU A 246 -4.82 -20.00 -10.36
CA LEU A 246 -6.05 -19.25 -10.71
C LEU A 246 -6.61 -19.61 -12.11
N TYR A 247 -6.02 -20.58 -12.80
CA TYR A 247 -6.44 -20.95 -14.16
C TYR A 247 -6.78 -22.43 -14.37
N ASP A 248 -7.01 -23.19 -13.27
CA ASP A 248 -7.58 -24.55 -13.34
C ASP A 248 -9.04 -24.59 -12.85
#